data_83b5cc8e64ca6f9f5eced045d409527a
#
_entry.id   83b5cc8e64ca6f9f5eced045d409527a
#
_cell.length_a   1.000
_cell.length_b   1.000
_cell.length_c   1.000
_cell.angle_alpha   90.00
_cell.angle_beta   90.00
_cell.angle_gamma   90.00
#
_symmetry.space_group_name_H-M   'P 1'
#
loop_
_entity.id
_entity.type
_entity.pdbx_description
1 polymer ?
#
loop_
_entity_poly.entity_id
_entity_poly.type
_entity_poly.pdbx_seq_one_letter_code
_entity_poly.pdbx_strand_id
1 'polypeptide(L)'
;MFANTMKKQRIAIVPGSFDPATKGHTDIIRRAARIFDKVYPTVMVNAEKLGSEMFTPEERLAILKSACRDLGDNIECLMCSSLASDFADSLGASYFVKGVRGATDFDYEYSMAEIMRRFDSRIETILLPASPELAHISSTYARERIKYGCELSDVTDSRTAQLIREIYGARK
;
A
#
# COMPACT_ATOMS: atom_id res chain seq x y z
N MET A 1 6.42 -25.94 34.80
CA MET A 1 5.18 -25.58 34.10
C MET A 1 5.50 -24.36 33.26
N PHE A 2 5.90 -24.53 32.00
CA PHE A 2 6.23 -23.42 31.12
C PHE A 2 4.92 -22.78 30.67
N ALA A 3 4.68 -21.53 31.09
CA ALA A 3 3.55 -20.74 30.61
C ALA A 3 3.64 -20.66 29.08
N ASN A 4 2.67 -21.25 28.38
CA ASN A 4 2.50 -21.11 26.96
C ASN A 4 2.07 -19.65 26.67
N THR A 5 3.04 -18.73 26.63
CA THR A 5 2.80 -17.35 26.25
C THR A 5 2.39 -17.38 24.78
N MET A 6 1.11 -17.30 24.49
CA MET A 6 0.63 -17.14 23.11
C MET A 6 1.38 -15.98 22.47
N LYS A 7 2.21 -16.27 21.48
CA LYS A 7 3.01 -15.28 20.77
C LYS A 7 2.05 -14.28 20.14
N LYS A 8 2.10 -13.02 20.58
CA LYS A 8 1.27 -11.95 20.01
C LYS A 8 1.52 -11.89 18.50
N GLN A 9 0.47 -11.97 17.72
CA GLN A 9 0.54 -11.91 16.26
C GLN A 9 1.14 -10.56 15.82
N ARG A 10 2.10 -10.59 14.91
CA ARG A 10 2.70 -9.39 14.31
C ARG A 10 1.86 -8.98 13.12
N ILE A 11 1.07 -7.92 13.28
CA ILE A 11 0.16 -7.41 12.28
C ILE A 11 0.69 -6.09 11.75
N ALA A 12 0.79 -5.97 10.44
CA ALA A 12 1.27 -4.77 9.77
C ALA A 12 0.24 -4.20 8.79
N ILE A 13 0.18 -2.88 8.72
CA ILE A 13 -0.52 -2.13 7.68
C ILE A 13 0.51 -1.62 6.67
N VAL A 14 0.22 -1.74 5.37
CA VAL A 14 0.96 -1.08 4.29
C VAL A 14 0.08 0.04 3.75
N PRO A 15 0.17 1.26 4.32
CA PRO A 15 -0.71 2.36 3.94
C PRO A 15 -0.22 3.05 2.66
N GLY A 16 -1.13 3.42 1.78
CA GLY A 16 -0.81 4.16 0.57
C GLY A 16 -2.05 4.70 -0.15
N SER A 17 -1.84 5.60 -1.10
CA SER A 17 -2.92 6.06 -1.99
C SER A 17 -3.31 5.00 -3.01
N PHE A 18 -2.34 4.21 -3.49
CA PHE A 18 -2.51 3.17 -4.52
C PHE A 18 -3.31 3.65 -5.75
N ASP A 19 -2.91 4.78 -6.30
CA ASP A 19 -3.60 5.48 -7.41
C ASP A 19 -2.79 5.49 -8.72
N PRO A 20 -2.66 4.34 -9.42
CA PRO A 20 -3.03 2.99 -9.03
C PRO A 20 -1.92 2.23 -8.27
N ALA A 21 -2.24 1.01 -7.81
CA ALA A 21 -1.25 0.06 -7.31
C ALA A 21 -0.29 -0.37 -8.43
N THR A 22 1.00 -0.52 -8.09
CA THR A 22 2.08 -0.85 -9.05
C THR A 22 2.93 -2.02 -8.56
N LYS A 23 3.83 -2.54 -9.43
CA LYS A 23 4.82 -3.57 -9.07
C LYS A 23 5.70 -3.15 -7.89
N GLY A 24 6.02 -1.86 -7.76
CA GLY A 24 6.74 -1.36 -6.59
C GLY A 24 5.97 -1.57 -5.29
N HIS A 25 4.66 -1.32 -5.31
CA HIS A 25 3.80 -1.58 -4.14
C HIS A 25 3.70 -3.07 -3.84
N THR A 26 3.45 -3.92 -4.84
CA THR A 26 3.31 -5.37 -4.64
C THR A 26 4.61 -6.03 -4.17
N ASP A 27 5.78 -5.49 -4.53
CA ASP A 27 7.07 -5.94 -4.00
C ASP A 27 7.17 -5.69 -2.49
N ILE A 28 6.89 -4.47 -2.05
CA ILE A 28 6.89 -4.10 -0.61
C ILE A 28 5.89 -4.96 0.15
N ILE A 29 4.66 -5.14 -0.36
CA ILE A 29 3.60 -5.94 0.27
C ILE A 29 4.04 -7.41 0.40
N ARG A 30 4.59 -7.99 -0.68
CA ARG A 30 5.10 -9.38 -0.66
C ARG A 30 6.22 -9.56 0.35
N ARG A 31 7.12 -8.61 0.46
CA ARG A 31 8.24 -8.66 1.42
C ARG A 31 7.74 -8.46 2.85
N ALA A 32 6.80 -7.58 3.08
CA ALA A 32 6.14 -7.44 4.37
C ALA A 32 5.43 -8.75 4.79
N ALA A 33 4.76 -9.44 3.86
CA ALA A 33 4.09 -10.70 4.14
C ALA A 33 5.03 -11.86 4.56
N ARG A 34 6.33 -11.76 4.27
CA ARG A 34 7.35 -12.69 4.77
C ARG A 34 7.84 -12.39 6.20
N ILE A 35 7.60 -11.16 6.67
CA ILE A 35 8.07 -10.67 7.97
C ILE A 35 6.97 -10.76 9.02
N PHE A 36 5.71 -10.48 8.61
CA PHE A 36 4.55 -10.34 9.47
C PHE A 36 3.60 -11.54 9.34
N ASP A 37 2.89 -11.83 10.42
CA ASP A 37 1.91 -12.92 10.47
C ASP A 37 0.62 -12.55 9.72
N LYS A 38 0.28 -11.23 9.64
CA LYS A 38 -0.82 -10.67 8.85
C LYS A 38 -0.42 -9.31 8.29
N VAL A 39 -0.80 -9.02 7.04
CA VAL A 39 -0.50 -7.76 6.36
C VAL A 39 -1.78 -7.20 5.73
N TYR A 40 -2.03 -5.92 6.01
CA TYR A 40 -3.16 -5.16 5.47
C TYR A 40 -2.68 -4.05 4.53
N PRO A 41 -2.52 -4.30 3.21
CA PRO A 41 -2.39 -3.21 2.25
C PRO A 41 -3.66 -2.36 2.30
N THR A 42 -3.52 -1.06 2.60
CA THR A 42 -4.68 -0.22 2.92
C THR A 42 -4.70 1.04 2.06
N VAL A 43 -5.76 1.20 1.27
CA VAL A 43 -6.05 2.45 0.55
C VAL A 43 -6.41 3.51 1.58
N MET A 44 -5.54 4.50 1.76
CA MET A 44 -5.83 5.65 2.63
C MET A 44 -6.64 6.67 1.84
N VAL A 45 -7.83 7.01 2.37
CA VAL A 45 -8.70 8.03 1.77
C VAL A 45 -8.46 9.35 2.49
N ASN A 46 -7.90 10.33 1.77
CA ASN A 46 -7.77 11.69 2.28
C ASN A 46 -8.92 12.54 1.73
N ALA A 47 -9.79 13.03 2.61
CA ALA A 47 -10.94 13.85 2.22
C ALA A 47 -10.56 15.12 1.44
N GLU A 48 -9.38 15.70 1.74
CA GLU A 48 -8.87 16.91 1.05
C GLU A 48 -8.41 16.63 -0.38
N LYS A 49 -8.13 15.37 -0.72
CA LYS A 49 -7.67 14.94 -2.05
C LYS A 49 -8.76 14.29 -2.90
N LEU A 50 -9.98 14.14 -2.36
CA LEU A 50 -11.08 13.55 -3.10
C LEU A 50 -11.36 14.37 -4.38
N GLY A 51 -11.33 13.67 -5.53
CA GLY A 51 -11.52 14.27 -6.85
C GLY A 51 -10.24 14.74 -7.55
N SER A 52 -9.07 14.71 -6.88
CA SER A 52 -7.78 14.97 -7.52
C SER A 52 -7.05 13.69 -7.95
N GLU A 53 -7.47 12.54 -7.46
CA GLU A 53 -6.93 11.24 -7.83
C GLU A 53 -7.52 10.75 -9.16
N MET A 54 -6.77 9.86 -9.83
CA MET A 54 -7.21 9.26 -11.09
C MET A 54 -8.35 8.25 -10.88
N PHE A 55 -8.33 7.51 -9.77
CA PHE A 55 -9.32 6.48 -9.43
C PHE A 55 -10.03 6.79 -8.14
N THR A 56 -11.33 6.46 -8.06
CA THR A 56 -12.08 6.57 -6.80
C THR A 56 -11.49 5.64 -5.73
N PRO A 57 -11.76 5.86 -4.44
CA PRO A 57 -11.28 4.96 -3.39
C PRO A 57 -11.65 3.49 -3.61
N GLU A 58 -12.87 3.22 -4.09
CA GLU A 58 -13.38 1.87 -4.38
C GLU A 58 -12.64 1.23 -5.56
N GLU A 59 -12.39 2.01 -6.61
CA GLU A 59 -11.63 1.55 -7.78
C GLU A 59 -10.17 1.27 -7.41
N ARG A 60 -9.55 2.11 -6.59
CA ARG A 60 -8.18 1.88 -6.06
C ARG A 60 -8.12 0.61 -5.24
N LEU A 61 -9.13 0.34 -4.41
CA LEU A 61 -9.23 -0.90 -3.64
C LEU A 61 -9.39 -2.12 -4.56
N ALA A 62 -10.24 -2.03 -5.59
CA ALA A 62 -10.41 -3.10 -6.57
C ALA A 62 -9.11 -3.41 -7.32
N ILE A 63 -8.39 -2.38 -7.76
CA ILE A 63 -7.09 -2.50 -8.43
C ILE A 63 -6.06 -3.11 -7.48
N LEU A 64 -6.00 -2.65 -6.21
CA LEU A 64 -5.09 -3.18 -5.20
C LEU A 64 -5.36 -4.66 -4.90
N LYS A 65 -6.63 -5.06 -4.74
CA LYS A 65 -7.03 -6.46 -4.57
C LYS A 65 -6.61 -7.33 -5.75
N SER A 66 -6.80 -6.83 -6.98
CA SER A 66 -6.33 -7.52 -8.19
C SER A 66 -4.82 -7.74 -8.17
N ALA A 67 -4.05 -6.69 -7.87
CA ALA A 67 -2.59 -6.74 -7.84
C ALA A 67 -2.02 -7.63 -6.71
N CYS A 68 -2.74 -7.76 -5.60
CA CYS A 68 -2.28 -8.53 -4.43
C CYS A 68 -2.76 -9.98 -4.41
N ARG A 69 -3.64 -10.40 -5.32
CA ARG A 69 -4.37 -11.68 -5.22
C ARG A 69 -3.49 -12.92 -5.02
N ASP A 70 -2.34 -12.97 -5.68
CA ASP A 70 -1.46 -14.15 -5.68
C ASP A 70 -0.18 -13.91 -4.84
N LEU A 71 -0.19 -12.94 -3.90
CA LEU A 71 1.00 -12.57 -3.12
C LEU A 71 1.17 -13.37 -1.82
N GLY A 72 0.08 -13.94 -1.26
CA GLY A 72 0.09 -14.73 -0.04
C GLY A 72 -1.24 -14.73 0.70
N ASP A 73 -1.50 -15.80 1.47
CA ASP A 73 -2.77 -16.00 2.19
C ASP A 73 -2.91 -15.09 3.44
N ASN A 74 -1.80 -14.52 3.90
CA ASN A 74 -1.77 -13.62 5.04
C ASN A 74 -1.96 -12.14 4.64
N ILE A 75 -2.36 -11.85 3.38
CA ILE A 75 -2.59 -10.50 2.84
C ILE A 75 -4.09 -10.28 2.68
N GLU A 76 -4.56 -9.13 3.17
CA GLU A 76 -5.95 -8.69 3.00
C GLU A 76 -6.00 -7.18 2.71
N CYS A 77 -6.53 -6.80 1.54
CA CYS A 77 -6.58 -5.40 1.11
C CYS A 77 -7.80 -4.69 1.70
N LEU A 78 -7.57 -3.57 2.35
CA LEU A 78 -8.58 -2.76 3.03
C LEU A 78 -8.60 -1.31 2.53
N MET A 79 -9.57 -0.55 3.00
CA MET A 79 -9.68 0.90 2.79
C MET A 79 -9.90 1.57 4.14
N CYS A 80 -9.27 2.72 4.34
CA CYS A 80 -9.37 3.50 5.57
C CYS A 80 -9.69 4.96 5.25
N SER A 81 -10.77 5.48 5.85
CA SER A 81 -11.18 6.89 5.79
C SER A 81 -11.11 7.58 7.15
N SER A 82 -10.67 6.87 8.19
CA SER A 82 -10.48 7.40 9.54
C SER A 82 -9.02 7.73 9.82
N LEU A 83 -8.73 8.19 11.04
CA LEU A 83 -7.36 8.38 11.50
C LEU A 83 -6.60 7.03 11.47
N ALA A 84 -5.38 7.04 10.96
CA ALA A 84 -4.61 5.82 10.74
C ALA A 84 -4.29 5.06 12.04
N SER A 85 -4.10 5.77 13.17
CA SER A 85 -3.92 5.18 14.50
C SER A 85 -5.14 4.40 14.97
N ASP A 86 -6.35 4.99 14.84
CA ASP A 86 -7.60 4.36 15.24
C ASP A 86 -7.89 3.12 14.40
N PHE A 87 -7.57 3.21 13.10
CA PHE A 87 -7.68 2.08 12.19
C PHE A 87 -6.71 0.95 12.56
N ALA A 88 -5.46 1.29 12.91
CA ALA A 88 -4.47 0.32 13.37
C ALA A 88 -4.94 -0.39 14.65
N ASP A 89 -5.46 0.34 15.61
CA ASP A 89 -6.02 -0.22 16.86
C ASP A 89 -7.17 -1.19 16.56
N SER A 90 -8.09 -0.85 15.66
CA SER A 90 -9.21 -1.71 15.29
C SER A 90 -8.80 -3.05 14.71
N LEU A 91 -7.62 -3.12 14.09
CA LEU A 91 -7.03 -4.32 13.51
C LEU A 91 -6.03 -5.04 14.46
N GLY A 92 -5.73 -4.45 15.62
CA GLY A 92 -4.65 -4.92 16.49
C GLY A 92 -3.26 -4.79 15.87
N ALA A 93 -3.11 -3.93 14.85
CA ALA A 93 -1.85 -3.69 14.17
C ALA A 93 -0.96 -2.74 14.99
N SER A 94 0.33 -3.07 15.05
CA SER A 94 1.34 -2.25 15.73
C SER A 94 2.46 -1.80 14.79
N TYR A 95 2.35 -2.12 13.50
CA TYR A 95 3.40 -1.82 12.52
C TYR A 95 2.83 -1.17 11.27
N PHE A 96 3.48 -0.10 10.83
CA PHE A 96 3.32 0.43 9.48
C PHE A 96 4.53 0.07 8.65
N VAL A 97 4.32 -0.38 7.41
CA VAL A 97 5.40 -0.69 6.48
C VAL A 97 5.30 0.24 5.29
N LYS A 98 6.39 0.94 5.00
CA LYS A 98 6.49 1.92 3.92
C LYS A 98 7.66 1.58 3.00
N GLY A 99 7.45 1.71 1.69
CA GLY A 99 8.52 1.57 0.71
C GLY A 99 9.24 2.90 0.50
N VAL A 100 10.58 2.86 0.41
CA VAL A 100 11.41 4.05 0.12
C VAL A 100 12.30 3.78 -1.08
N ARG A 101 12.34 4.68 -2.06
CA ARG A 101 13.07 4.55 -3.33
C ARG A 101 14.37 5.37 -3.37
N GLY A 102 14.53 6.31 -2.46
CA GLY A 102 15.67 7.19 -2.39
C GLY A 102 15.58 8.15 -1.21
N ALA A 103 16.54 9.07 -1.12
CA ALA A 103 16.68 9.97 0.02
C ALA A 103 15.43 10.84 0.26
N THR A 104 14.84 11.40 -0.80
CA THR A 104 13.64 12.24 -0.69
C THR A 104 12.43 11.48 -0.13
N ASP A 105 12.20 10.23 -0.60
CA ASP A 105 11.15 9.39 -0.06
C ASP A 105 11.45 9.05 1.41
N PHE A 106 12.72 8.75 1.73
CA PHE A 106 13.13 8.43 3.09
C PHE A 106 12.88 9.60 4.04
N ASP A 107 13.30 10.81 3.69
CA ASP A 107 13.11 12.00 4.54
C ASP A 107 11.61 12.28 4.78
N TYR A 108 10.78 12.12 3.76
CA TYR A 108 9.33 12.27 3.89
C TYR A 108 8.72 11.21 4.82
N GLU A 109 9.00 9.93 4.57
CA GLU A 109 8.43 8.82 5.35
C GLU A 109 8.97 8.80 6.78
N TYR A 110 10.23 9.20 7.00
CA TYR A 110 10.79 9.39 8.33
C TYR A 110 10.02 10.48 9.10
N SER A 111 9.78 11.62 8.49
CA SER A 111 9.01 12.71 9.11
C SER A 111 7.59 12.27 9.44
N MET A 112 6.94 11.51 8.55
CA MET A 112 5.60 10.96 8.78
C MET A 112 5.59 9.91 9.92
N ALA A 113 6.64 9.10 10.04
CA ALA A 113 6.79 8.14 11.14
C ALA A 113 6.90 8.84 12.50
N GLU A 114 7.67 9.93 12.58
CA GLU A 114 7.77 10.75 13.80
C GLU A 114 6.43 11.39 14.20
N ILE A 115 5.68 11.88 13.23
CA ILE A 115 4.32 12.42 13.46
C ILE A 115 3.42 11.29 13.98
N MET A 116 3.42 10.13 13.33
CA MET A 116 2.59 8.99 13.70
C MET A 116 2.87 8.50 15.12
N ARG A 117 4.16 8.43 15.51
CA ARG A 117 4.59 8.07 16.87
C ARG A 117 4.07 9.03 17.94
N ARG A 118 3.83 10.31 17.58
CA ARG A 118 3.22 11.30 18.50
C ARG A 118 1.73 11.10 18.68
N PHE A 119 1.03 10.56 17.67
CA PHE A 119 -0.38 10.18 17.80
C PHE A 119 -0.55 8.88 18.59
N ASP A 120 0.29 7.89 18.31
CA ASP A 120 0.28 6.62 19.03
C ASP A 120 1.70 6.03 19.12
N SER A 121 2.28 6.07 20.29
CA SER A 121 3.63 5.56 20.57
C SER A 121 3.76 4.02 20.47
N ARG A 122 2.65 3.30 20.33
CA ARG A 122 2.63 1.84 20.17
C ARG A 122 2.85 1.42 18.70
N ILE A 123 2.71 2.37 17.77
CA ILE A 123 2.88 2.11 16.34
C ILE A 123 4.36 2.31 15.96
N GLU A 124 4.95 1.28 15.39
CA GLU A 124 6.31 1.32 14.85
C GLU A 124 6.27 1.36 13.31
N THR A 125 7.05 2.24 12.70
CA THR A 125 7.15 2.34 11.24
C THR A 125 8.42 1.66 10.74
N ILE A 126 8.26 0.75 9.78
CA ILE A 126 9.34 0.03 9.14
C ILE A 126 9.48 0.53 7.70
N LEU A 127 10.67 1.04 7.37
CA LEU A 127 11.00 1.50 6.03
C LEU A 127 11.71 0.37 5.27
N LEU A 128 11.14 -0.08 4.15
CA LEU A 128 11.72 -1.08 3.27
C LEU A 128 12.27 -0.40 2.01
N PRO A 129 13.57 -0.53 1.72
CA PRO A 129 14.11 -0.05 0.45
C PRO A 129 13.43 -0.76 -0.72
N ALA A 130 13.02 0.00 -1.74
CA ALA A 130 12.49 -0.56 -2.98
C ALA A 130 13.56 -1.41 -3.68
N SER A 131 13.12 -2.47 -4.36
CA SER A 131 14.01 -3.25 -5.22
C SER A 131 14.56 -2.35 -6.33
N PRO A 132 15.88 -2.38 -6.63
CA PRO A 132 16.50 -1.45 -7.58
C PRO A 132 15.82 -1.42 -8.95
N GLU A 133 15.39 -2.57 -9.45
CA GLU A 133 14.70 -2.73 -10.73
C GLU A 133 13.30 -2.11 -10.75
N LEU A 134 12.71 -1.82 -9.58
CA LEU A 134 11.38 -1.23 -9.43
C LEU A 134 11.39 0.22 -8.93
N ALA A 135 12.56 0.76 -8.59
CA ALA A 135 12.69 2.09 -7.99
C ALA A 135 12.15 3.22 -8.89
N HIS A 136 12.21 3.04 -10.22
CA HIS A 136 11.68 4.00 -11.19
C HIS A 136 10.16 3.94 -11.35
N ILE A 137 9.50 2.87 -10.85
CA ILE A 137 8.05 2.67 -10.99
C ILE A 137 7.32 3.42 -9.87
N SER A 138 6.46 4.37 -10.27
CA SER A 138 5.62 5.14 -9.36
C SER A 138 4.18 5.19 -9.85
N SER A 139 3.23 5.54 -8.97
CA SER A 139 1.85 5.79 -9.39
C SER A 139 1.76 6.97 -10.36
N THR A 140 2.62 7.98 -10.24
CA THR A 140 2.68 9.09 -11.20
C THR A 140 3.09 8.60 -12.59
N TYR A 141 4.14 7.79 -12.68
CA TYR A 141 4.54 7.15 -13.95
C TYR A 141 3.40 6.29 -14.53
N ALA A 142 2.74 5.51 -13.67
CA ALA A 142 1.59 4.69 -14.08
C ALA A 142 0.45 5.54 -14.65
N ARG A 143 0.07 6.64 -14.00
CA ARG A 143 -0.98 7.53 -14.46
C ARG A 143 -0.68 8.16 -15.82
N GLU A 144 0.58 8.56 -16.06
CA GLU A 144 0.97 9.09 -17.38
C GLU A 144 0.80 8.01 -18.47
N ARG A 145 1.26 6.78 -18.22
CA ARG A 145 1.09 5.70 -19.20
C ARG A 145 -0.39 5.40 -19.47
N ILE A 146 -1.26 5.43 -18.46
CA ILE A 146 -2.71 5.24 -18.62
C ILE A 146 -3.31 6.36 -19.48
N LYS A 147 -2.98 7.63 -19.20
CA LYS A 147 -3.48 8.79 -19.94
C LYS A 147 -3.14 8.70 -21.44
N TYR A 148 -1.92 8.28 -21.76
CA TYR A 148 -1.45 8.16 -23.12
C TYR A 148 -1.75 6.81 -23.79
N GLY A 149 -2.50 5.92 -23.14
CA GLY A 149 -2.88 4.62 -23.69
C GLY A 149 -1.70 3.67 -23.91
N CYS A 150 -0.60 3.87 -23.16
CA CYS A 150 0.59 3.02 -23.27
C CYS A 150 0.36 1.63 -22.65
N GLU A 151 1.22 0.66 -23.00
CA GLU A 151 1.25 -0.64 -22.33
C GLU A 151 1.60 -0.49 -20.84
N LEU A 152 0.98 -1.34 -19.99
CA LEU A 152 1.16 -1.31 -18.54
C LEU A 152 1.94 -2.51 -17.98
N SER A 153 2.57 -3.29 -18.87
CA SER A 153 3.28 -4.53 -18.50
C SER A 153 4.49 -4.31 -17.58
N ASP A 154 5.09 -3.14 -17.63
CA ASP A 154 6.16 -2.71 -16.71
C ASP A 154 5.62 -2.20 -15.37
N VAL A 155 4.39 -1.70 -15.33
CA VAL A 155 3.77 -1.09 -14.16
C VAL A 155 3.11 -2.12 -13.25
N THR A 156 2.39 -3.10 -13.84
CA THR A 156 1.59 -4.09 -13.10
C THR A 156 1.46 -5.40 -13.88
N ASP A 157 0.82 -6.42 -13.30
CA ASP A 157 0.51 -7.68 -14.00
C ASP A 157 -0.61 -7.49 -15.05
N SER A 158 -0.72 -8.46 -15.96
CA SER A 158 -1.63 -8.37 -17.12
C SER A 158 -3.10 -8.22 -16.74
N ARG A 159 -3.56 -8.90 -15.69
CA ARG A 159 -4.94 -8.84 -15.23
C ARG A 159 -5.26 -7.51 -14.59
N THR A 160 -4.39 -7.02 -13.73
CA THR A 160 -4.53 -5.69 -13.13
C THR A 160 -4.47 -4.60 -14.18
N ALA A 161 -3.60 -4.76 -15.19
CA ALA A 161 -3.54 -3.85 -16.35
C ALA A 161 -4.86 -3.83 -17.14
N GLN A 162 -5.48 -4.99 -17.35
CA GLN A 162 -6.79 -5.08 -18.00
C GLN A 162 -7.87 -4.38 -17.16
N LEU A 163 -7.96 -4.66 -15.86
CA LEU A 163 -8.91 -4.00 -14.96
C LEU A 163 -8.75 -2.47 -14.98
N ILE A 164 -7.53 -1.96 -14.93
CA ILE A 164 -7.24 -0.52 -15.02
C ILE A 164 -7.79 0.06 -16.33
N ARG A 165 -7.57 -0.62 -17.46
CA ARG A 165 -8.07 -0.16 -18.77
C ARG A 165 -9.60 -0.15 -18.83
N GLU A 166 -10.26 -1.16 -18.29
CA GLU A 166 -11.72 -1.26 -18.23
C GLU A 166 -12.31 -0.10 -17.40
N ILE A 167 -11.80 0.12 -16.18
CA ILE A 167 -12.25 1.20 -15.29
C ILE A 167 -12.01 2.58 -15.95
N TYR A 168 -10.81 2.82 -16.47
CA TYR A 168 -10.45 4.11 -17.06
C TYR A 168 -11.18 4.35 -18.40
N GLY A 169 -11.38 3.30 -19.19
CA GLY A 169 -12.09 3.37 -20.47
C GLY A 169 -13.59 3.66 -20.33
N ALA A 170 -14.22 3.19 -19.26
CA ALA A 170 -15.63 3.44 -18.98
C ALA A 170 -15.97 4.92 -18.65
N ARG A 171 -14.94 5.78 -18.49
CA ARG A 171 -15.07 7.21 -18.19
C ARG A 171 -14.96 8.11 -19.43
N LYS A 172 -14.58 7.53 -20.57
CA LYS A 172 -14.50 8.25 -21.85
C LYS A 172 -15.78 8.08 -22.67
#